data_bcc5f58e68e8bea615320e5d1f07ef88
#
_entry.id   bcc5f58e68e8bea615320e5d1f07ef88
#
_cell.length_a   1.000
_cell.length_b   1.000
_cell.length_c   1.000
_cell.angle_alpha   90.00
_cell.angle_beta   90.00
_cell.angle_gamma   90.00
#
_symmetry.space_group_name_H-M   'P 1'
#
loop_
_entity.id
_entity.type
_entity.pdbx_description
1 polymer ?
#
loop_
_entity_poly.entity_id
_entity_poly.type
_entity_poly.pdbx_seq_one_letter_code
_entity_poly.pdbx_strand_id
1 'polypeptide(L)'
;MDALTFNTKHLLYTLFESGVRYFVISPGSRSTPIALLLAEYAENNQAINLFVDVDERSAGFFALGIAKTVLEPVVLLGTSGTAIAEYMPAIAEASVSSVPLVVLSTDRPQELQHNGAPQTISQNNLFGHQTKEAIEINLQDQHSDVTNYIDFMIQRLVHLSMMVPRGPIQINLPLRKPLMPILKDSHKITVKPLTFEEQVPQYQPILIHAKRLLILAGPNVLNSYDEVLNQFAAENHVPVITDVLSRSRGGNTVYGIDMLLEMNRIPVELNPDLVIRFGKTPVSARVLQWLKNRHIETWHIDEDAGTDHTRHISRAINMAPKSFLNSSQLTLSDEQKSFNQKWQVLPKSQSVDNEMSVVPAIDNAVADNTHIFVANSMPIRDMDNFFRDCIRKMYLQIGVLMVLMV
;
A
#
# COMPACT_ATOMS: atom_id res chain seq x y z
N MET A 1 -18.63 -34.96 -7.71
CA MET A 1 -18.17 -33.91 -6.76
C MET A 1 -19.39 -33.06 -6.44
N ASP A 2 -19.58 -32.63 -5.21
CA ASP A 2 -20.62 -31.66 -4.91
C ASP A 2 -20.18 -30.24 -5.38
N ALA A 3 -21.17 -29.39 -5.65
CA ALA A 3 -20.90 -28.04 -6.17
C ALA A 3 -20.06 -27.21 -5.19
N LEU A 4 -20.27 -27.36 -3.86
CA LEU A 4 -19.52 -26.64 -2.86
C LEU A 4 -18.02 -26.93 -2.98
N THR A 5 -17.64 -28.20 -3.01
CA THR A 5 -16.24 -28.63 -3.14
C THR A 5 -15.64 -28.16 -4.47
N PHE A 6 -16.37 -28.39 -5.56
CA PHE A 6 -15.88 -28.08 -6.91
C PHE A 6 -15.65 -26.58 -7.12
N ASN A 7 -16.66 -25.77 -6.81
CA ASN A 7 -16.59 -24.32 -6.98
C ASN A 7 -15.62 -23.65 -6.00
N THR A 8 -15.49 -24.19 -4.78
CA THR A 8 -14.48 -23.70 -3.83
C THR A 8 -13.06 -23.99 -4.32
N LYS A 9 -12.82 -25.17 -4.90
CA LYS A 9 -11.52 -25.46 -5.53
C LYS A 9 -11.25 -24.50 -6.69
N HIS A 10 -12.22 -24.23 -7.57
CA HIS A 10 -12.07 -23.24 -8.64
C HIS A 10 -11.74 -21.87 -8.08
N LEU A 11 -12.44 -21.39 -7.06
CA LEU A 11 -12.14 -20.13 -6.38
C LEU A 11 -10.67 -20.06 -5.91
N LEU A 12 -10.20 -21.07 -5.19
CA LEU A 12 -8.85 -21.11 -4.61
C LEU A 12 -7.76 -21.21 -5.69
N TYR A 13 -7.94 -22.06 -6.68
CA TYR A 13 -7.00 -22.21 -7.79
C TYR A 13 -6.95 -20.94 -8.64
N THR A 14 -8.09 -20.29 -8.89
CA THR A 14 -8.13 -19.04 -9.66
C THR A 14 -7.46 -17.90 -8.91
N LEU A 15 -7.63 -17.79 -7.59
CA LEU A 15 -6.88 -16.83 -6.77
C LEU A 15 -5.37 -17.05 -6.89
N PHE A 16 -4.93 -18.31 -6.81
CA PHE A 16 -3.51 -18.66 -6.95
C PHE A 16 -2.97 -18.34 -8.35
N GLU A 17 -3.67 -18.73 -9.42
CA GLU A 17 -3.29 -18.42 -10.81
C GLU A 17 -3.30 -16.91 -11.08
N SER A 18 -4.10 -16.14 -10.34
CA SER A 18 -4.14 -14.67 -10.39
C SER A 18 -3.01 -13.99 -9.58
N GLY A 19 -2.07 -14.75 -9.02
CA GLY A 19 -0.91 -14.21 -8.31
C GLY A 19 -1.05 -14.14 -6.79
N VAL A 20 -2.17 -14.57 -6.20
CA VAL A 20 -2.30 -14.62 -4.73
C VAL A 20 -1.45 -15.75 -4.16
N ARG A 21 -0.63 -15.44 -3.17
CA ARG A 21 0.27 -16.40 -2.50
C ARG A 21 0.10 -16.43 -0.98
N TYR A 22 -0.58 -15.43 -0.42
CA TYR A 22 -0.69 -15.22 1.01
C TYR A 22 -2.15 -15.22 1.44
N PHE A 23 -2.47 -16.05 2.44
CA PHE A 23 -3.81 -16.21 2.96
C PHE A 23 -3.79 -16.10 4.48
N VAL A 24 -4.60 -15.22 5.03
CA VAL A 24 -4.81 -15.06 6.47
C VAL A 24 -6.24 -15.48 6.79
N ILE A 25 -6.39 -16.45 7.69
CA ILE A 25 -7.69 -17.03 8.03
C ILE A 25 -8.04 -16.70 9.48
N SER A 26 -9.21 -16.10 9.68
CA SER A 26 -9.88 -16.08 10.98
C SER A 26 -10.92 -17.20 11.00
N PRO A 27 -10.65 -18.29 11.75
CA PRO A 27 -11.43 -19.53 11.61
C PRO A 27 -12.82 -19.41 12.22
N GLY A 28 -13.80 -20.00 11.54
CA GLY A 28 -15.16 -20.09 12.04
C GLY A 28 -15.97 -21.13 11.27
N SER A 29 -17.14 -21.50 11.80
CA SER A 29 -17.96 -22.56 11.21
C SER A 29 -18.34 -22.31 9.75
N ARG A 30 -18.60 -21.05 9.37
CA ARG A 30 -19.04 -20.75 8.00
C ARG A 30 -17.89 -20.78 7.00
N SER A 31 -16.67 -20.44 7.42
CA SER A 31 -15.48 -20.50 6.58
C SER A 31 -14.89 -21.91 6.42
N THR A 32 -15.42 -22.92 7.14
CA THR A 32 -14.90 -24.30 7.13
C THR A 32 -14.60 -24.87 5.73
N PRO A 33 -15.51 -24.82 4.73
CA PRO A 33 -15.21 -25.44 3.44
C PRO A 33 -14.02 -24.82 2.74
N ILE A 34 -13.88 -23.49 2.81
CA ILE A 34 -12.78 -22.76 2.17
C ILE A 34 -11.48 -23.02 2.94
N ALA A 35 -11.51 -22.93 4.27
CA ALA A 35 -10.34 -23.14 5.12
C ALA A 35 -9.73 -24.55 4.97
N LEU A 36 -10.57 -25.60 4.95
CA LEU A 36 -10.11 -26.97 4.82
C LEU A 36 -9.52 -27.26 3.42
N LEU A 37 -10.17 -26.81 2.35
CA LEU A 37 -9.67 -27.00 0.99
C LEU A 37 -8.41 -26.16 0.72
N LEU A 38 -8.31 -24.99 1.32
CA LEU A 38 -7.10 -24.17 1.26
C LEU A 38 -5.93 -24.82 2.00
N ALA A 39 -6.18 -25.41 3.19
CA ALA A 39 -5.18 -26.17 3.92
C ALA A 39 -4.68 -27.38 3.11
N GLU A 40 -5.60 -28.15 2.51
CA GLU A 40 -5.25 -29.26 1.61
C GLU A 40 -4.42 -28.76 0.40
N TYR A 41 -4.77 -27.60 -0.16
CA TYR A 41 -4.05 -27.04 -1.28
C TYR A 41 -2.64 -26.58 -0.88
N ALA A 42 -2.50 -25.96 0.30
CA ALA A 42 -1.21 -25.51 0.83
C ALA A 42 -0.27 -26.68 1.18
N GLU A 43 -0.81 -27.80 1.70
CA GLU A 43 -0.01 -29.02 1.94
C GLU A 43 0.68 -29.55 0.67
N ASN A 44 0.04 -29.37 -0.48
CA ASN A 44 0.52 -29.86 -1.77
C ASN A 44 1.22 -28.77 -2.62
N ASN A 45 1.23 -27.51 -2.17
CA ASN A 45 1.79 -26.37 -2.91
C ASN A 45 2.56 -25.43 -1.98
N GLN A 46 3.89 -25.58 -1.95
CA GLN A 46 4.78 -24.78 -1.10
C GLN A 46 4.82 -23.27 -1.43
N ALA A 47 4.22 -22.85 -2.55
CA ALA A 47 4.13 -21.43 -2.89
C ALA A 47 2.97 -20.72 -2.14
N ILE A 48 2.12 -21.47 -1.45
CA ILE A 48 1.02 -20.92 -0.64
C ILE A 48 1.50 -20.71 0.80
N ASN A 49 1.36 -19.47 1.27
CA ASN A 49 1.64 -19.09 2.65
C ASN A 49 0.31 -18.93 3.38
N LEU A 50 0.05 -19.82 4.34
CA LEU A 50 -1.18 -19.86 5.11
C LEU A 50 -0.92 -19.47 6.55
N PHE A 51 -1.66 -18.48 7.05
CA PHE A 51 -1.60 -17.99 8.42
C PHE A 51 -2.99 -18.09 9.06
N VAL A 52 -3.02 -18.39 10.34
CA VAL A 52 -4.25 -18.47 11.13
C VAL A 52 -4.16 -17.50 12.30
N ASP A 53 -5.11 -16.58 12.41
CA ASP A 53 -5.25 -15.65 13.52
C ASP A 53 -6.70 -15.64 13.99
N VAL A 54 -6.91 -15.82 15.28
CA VAL A 54 -8.25 -15.94 15.88
C VAL A 54 -8.92 -14.59 16.15
N ASP A 55 -8.16 -13.49 16.13
CA ASP A 55 -8.69 -12.13 16.27
C ASP A 55 -8.73 -11.49 14.88
N GLU A 56 -9.93 -11.26 14.37
CA GLU A 56 -10.15 -10.73 13.01
C GLU A 56 -9.52 -9.32 12.82
N ARG A 57 -9.54 -8.49 13.84
CA ARG A 57 -8.91 -7.17 13.78
C ARG A 57 -7.40 -7.30 13.61
N SER A 58 -6.75 -8.14 14.40
CA SER A 58 -5.33 -8.46 14.28
C SER A 58 -5.00 -9.07 12.93
N ALA A 59 -5.80 -10.06 12.48
CA ALA A 59 -5.66 -10.70 11.18
C ALA A 59 -5.70 -9.68 10.03
N GLY A 60 -6.61 -8.70 10.10
CA GLY A 60 -6.72 -7.63 9.10
C GLY A 60 -5.44 -6.82 8.99
N PHE A 61 -4.87 -6.35 10.10
CA PHE A 61 -3.61 -5.60 10.11
C PHE A 61 -2.39 -6.46 9.77
N PHE A 62 -2.40 -7.74 10.15
CA PHE A 62 -1.35 -8.68 9.75
C PHE A 62 -1.31 -8.87 8.23
N ALA A 63 -2.47 -9.11 7.60
CA ALA A 63 -2.58 -9.20 6.15
C ALA A 63 -2.18 -7.90 5.45
N LEU A 64 -2.55 -6.74 6.00
CA LEU A 64 -2.13 -5.43 5.51
C LEU A 64 -0.60 -5.29 5.53
N GLY A 65 0.05 -5.71 6.61
CA GLY A 65 1.50 -5.70 6.74
C GLY A 65 2.19 -6.59 5.70
N ILE A 66 1.68 -7.81 5.47
CA ILE A 66 2.17 -8.70 4.41
C ILE A 66 2.03 -8.00 3.05
N ALA A 67 0.84 -7.52 2.70
CA ALA A 67 0.58 -6.92 1.39
C ALA A 67 1.44 -5.67 1.13
N LYS A 68 1.70 -4.84 2.15
CA LYS A 68 2.65 -3.70 2.07
C LYS A 68 4.09 -4.15 1.82
N THR A 69 4.46 -5.33 2.27
CA THR A 69 5.84 -5.84 2.15
C THR A 69 6.07 -6.54 0.84
N VAL A 70 5.17 -7.46 0.46
CA VAL A 70 5.33 -8.29 -0.75
C VAL A 70 4.84 -7.60 -2.01
N LEU A 71 4.00 -6.56 -1.88
CA LEU A 71 3.38 -5.81 -2.98
C LEU A 71 2.46 -6.68 -3.86
N GLU A 72 1.94 -7.75 -3.30
CA GLU A 72 1.01 -8.72 -3.91
C GLU A 72 -0.34 -8.70 -3.19
N PRO A 73 -1.42 -9.16 -3.83
CA PRO A 73 -2.71 -9.26 -3.17
C PRO A 73 -2.69 -10.34 -2.08
N VAL A 74 -3.20 -9.99 -0.91
CA VAL A 74 -3.31 -10.91 0.25
C VAL A 74 -4.78 -11.18 0.53
N VAL A 75 -5.13 -12.45 0.72
CA VAL A 75 -6.49 -12.87 1.05
C VAL A 75 -6.71 -12.85 2.56
N LEU A 76 -7.82 -12.23 2.97
CA LEU A 76 -8.42 -12.32 4.31
C LEU A 76 -9.66 -13.19 4.23
N LEU A 77 -9.67 -14.33 4.92
CA LEU A 77 -10.83 -15.21 5.02
C LEU A 77 -11.44 -15.15 6.41
N GLY A 78 -12.71 -14.75 6.50
CA GLY A 78 -13.44 -14.70 7.77
C GLY A 78 -14.78 -15.41 7.72
N THR A 79 -15.32 -15.70 8.92
CA THR A 79 -16.65 -16.26 9.09
C THR A 79 -17.71 -15.16 9.01
N SER A 80 -18.99 -15.51 9.14
CA SER A 80 -20.11 -14.57 9.03
C SER A 80 -20.35 -13.76 10.31
N GLY A 81 -21.08 -12.66 10.17
CA GLY A 81 -21.49 -11.79 11.26
C GLY A 81 -20.48 -10.69 11.54
N THR A 82 -20.40 -10.23 12.79
CA THR A 82 -19.51 -9.12 13.20
C THR A 82 -18.02 -9.41 12.99
N ALA A 83 -17.62 -10.67 12.89
CA ALA A 83 -16.28 -11.09 12.52
C ALA A 83 -15.75 -10.33 11.27
N ILE A 84 -16.55 -10.26 10.21
CA ILE A 84 -16.17 -9.54 8.99
C ILE A 84 -16.08 -8.02 9.23
N ALA A 85 -16.93 -7.47 10.10
CA ALA A 85 -16.89 -6.05 10.42
C ALA A 85 -15.58 -5.63 11.14
N GLU A 86 -14.95 -6.55 11.88
CA GLU A 86 -13.66 -6.30 12.55
C GLU A 86 -12.50 -6.08 11.57
N TYR A 87 -12.63 -6.47 10.31
CA TYR A 87 -11.65 -6.13 9.28
C TYR A 87 -11.73 -4.66 8.83
N MET A 88 -12.81 -3.93 9.13
CA MET A 88 -13.04 -2.55 8.64
C MET A 88 -11.86 -1.61 8.88
N PRO A 89 -11.20 -1.55 10.06
CA PRO A 89 -10.06 -0.65 10.27
C PRO A 89 -8.90 -0.93 9.31
N ALA A 90 -8.57 -2.19 9.08
CA ALA A 90 -7.50 -2.59 8.17
C ALA A 90 -7.88 -2.33 6.69
N ILE A 91 -9.14 -2.55 6.31
CA ILE A 91 -9.63 -2.29 4.96
C ILE A 91 -9.64 -0.78 4.66
N ALA A 92 -10.07 0.05 5.62
CA ALA A 92 -10.01 1.51 5.48
C ALA A 92 -8.56 1.99 5.28
N GLU A 93 -7.62 1.46 6.06
CA GLU A 93 -6.19 1.76 5.89
C GLU A 93 -5.66 1.27 4.53
N ALA A 94 -6.03 0.06 4.10
CA ALA A 94 -5.64 -0.48 2.80
C ALA A 94 -6.14 0.40 1.64
N SER A 95 -7.36 0.91 1.74
CA SER A 95 -7.96 1.81 0.77
C SER A 95 -7.15 3.11 0.62
N VAL A 96 -6.85 3.78 1.74
CA VAL A 96 -6.12 5.06 1.74
C VAL A 96 -4.65 4.89 1.36
N SER A 97 -4.04 3.77 1.78
CA SER A 97 -2.64 3.46 1.50
C SER A 97 -2.41 2.78 0.16
N SER A 98 -3.47 2.55 -0.64
CA SER A 98 -3.39 1.87 -1.94
C SER A 98 -2.79 0.46 -1.83
N VAL A 99 -3.25 -0.33 -0.87
CA VAL A 99 -2.77 -1.69 -0.59
C VAL A 99 -3.80 -2.73 -1.07
N PRO A 100 -3.43 -3.71 -1.89
CA PRO A 100 -4.35 -4.72 -2.41
C PRO A 100 -4.67 -5.77 -1.35
N LEU A 101 -5.92 -5.83 -0.91
CA LEU A 101 -6.45 -6.89 -0.06
C LEU A 101 -7.68 -7.54 -0.71
N VAL A 102 -7.83 -8.84 -0.56
CA VAL A 102 -8.97 -9.60 -1.05
C VAL A 102 -9.72 -10.18 0.14
N VAL A 103 -10.89 -9.61 0.48
CA VAL A 103 -11.70 -10.12 1.58
C VAL A 103 -12.65 -11.18 1.07
N LEU A 104 -12.47 -12.41 1.54
CA LEU A 104 -13.41 -13.51 1.39
C LEU A 104 -14.32 -13.55 2.64
N SER A 105 -15.49 -12.95 2.55
CA SER A 105 -16.47 -12.92 3.63
C SER A 105 -17.47 -14.06 3.46
N THR A 106 -17.35 -15.11 4.28
CA THR A 106 -18.37 -16.18 4.25
C THR A 106 -19.63 -15.73 4.96
N ASP A 107 -20.80 -16.06 4.39
CA ASP A 107 -22.06 -15.52 4.84
C ASP A 107 -23.14 -16.60 5.06
N ARG A 108 -24.21 -16.22 5.72
CA ARG A 108 -25.46 -16.99 5.75
C ARG A 108 -26.12 -16.95 4.38
N PRO A 109 -26.78 -18.06 3.96
CA PRO A 109 -27.52 -18.07 2.71
C PRO A 109 -28.74 -17.15 2.77
N GLN A 110 -29.29 -16.83 1.62
CA GLN A 110 -30.37 -15.85 1.46
C GLN A 110 -31.58 -16.10 2.37
N GLU A 111 -31.98 -17.36 2.56
CA GLU A 111 -33.11 -17.75 3.40
C GLU A 111 -32.90 -17.49 4.92
N LEU A 112 -31.69 -17.17 5.34
CA LEU A 112 -31.35 -16.78 6.71
C LEU A 112 -31.07 -15.28 6.88
N GLN A 113 -31.14 -14.51 5.79
CA GLN A 113 -30.93 -13.07 5.85
C GLN A 113 -32.20 -12.34 6.34
N HIS A 114 -32.02 -11.27 7.10
CA HIS A 114 -33.07 -10.34 7.55
C HIS A 114 -34.24 -10.98 8.32
N ASN A 115 -34.06 -12.16 8.90
CA ASN A 115 -35.12 -12.87 9.62
C ASN A 115 -34.76 -13.24 11.07
N GLY A 116 -33.73 -12.60 11.64
CA GLY A 116 -33.30 -12.82 13.02
C GLY A 116 -32.39 -14.04 13.22
N ALA A 117 -31.87 -14.64 12.15
CA ALA A 117 -30.92 -15.75 12.29
C ALA A 117 -29.64 -15.27 13.02
N PRO A 118 -29.12 -16.07 13.98
CA PRO A 118 -27.95 -15.68 14.76
C PRO A 118 -26.70 -15.55 13.89
N GLN A 119 -25.84 -14.60 14.24
CA GLN A 119 -24.57 -14.30 13.56
C GLN A 119 -24.78 -13.95 12.07
N THR A 120 -25.82 -13.17 11.78
CA THR A 120 -26.20 -12.70 10.46
C THR A 120 -26.30 -11.18 10.47
N ILE A 121 -25.58 -10.53 9.57
CA ILE A 121 -25.62 -9.08 9.32
C ILE A 121 -25.66 -8.88 7.79
N SER A 122 -25.93 -7.66 7.33
CA SER A 122 -25.80 -7.34 5.91
C SER A 122 -24.32 -7.25 5.53
N GLN A 123 -23.77 -8.32 4.90
CA GLN A 123 -22.33 -8.43 4.59
C GLN A 123 -22.01 -8.03 3.16
N ASN A 124 -22.96 -8.13 2.25
CA ASN A 124 -22.72 -7.71 0.88
C ASN A 124 -22.41 -6.21 0.83
N ASN A 125 -21.25 -5.85 0.28
CA ASN A 125 -20.74 -4.47 0.26
C ASN A 125 -20.61 -3.84 1.67
N LEU A 126 -20.22 -4.64 2.66
CA LEU A 126 -20.10 -4.20 4.07
C LEU A 126 -19.11 -3.03 4.23
N PHE A 127 -18.05 -3.01 3.44
CA PHE A 127 -16.99 -2.00 3.52
C PHE A 127 -17.30 -0.74 2.70
N GLY A 128 -18.37 -0.73 1.91
CA GLY A 128 -18.81 0.41 1.14
C GLY A 128 -17.70 0.96 0.22
N HIS A 129 -17.47 2.25 0.31
CA HIS A 129 -16.45 2.93 -0.51
C HIS A 129 -14.99 2.62 -0.13
N GLN A 130 -14.76 1.83 0.91
CA GLN A 130 -13.41 1.41 1.28
C GLN A 130 -12.90 0.25 0.40
N THR A 131 -13.77 -0.42 -0.34
CA THR A 131 -13.40 -1.43 -1.34
C THR A 131 -13.61 -0.88 -2.75
N LYS A 132 -12.75 -1.26 -3.69
CA LYS A 132 -12.89 -0.86 -5.11
C LYS A 132 -14.11 -1.51 -5.74
N GLU A 133 -14.41 -2.73 -5.35
CA GLU A 133 -15.61 -3.45 -5.78
C GLU A 133 -15.97 -4.52 -4.74
N ALA A 134 -17.26 -4.80 -4.61
CA ALA A 134 -17.80 -5.88 -3.79
C ALA A 134 -18.78 -6.71 -4.63
N ILE A 135 -18.63 -8.03 -4.60
CA ILE A 135 -19.53 -8.96 -5.29
C ILE A 135 -19.97 -10.09 -4.37
N GLU A 136 -21.02 -10.80 -4.80
CA GLU A 136 -21.47 -12.03 -4.16
C GLU A 136 -21.37 -13.22 -5.12
N ILE A 137 -20.84 -14.35 -4.64
CA ILE A 137 -20.73 -15.59 -5.42
C ILE A 137 -21.36 -16.75 -4.64
N ASN A 138 -22.30 -17.46 -5.23
CA ASN A 138 -22.88 -18.67 -4.67
C ASN A 138 -22.08 -19.93 -5.09
N LEU A 139 -21.21 -20.41 -4.20
CA LEU A 139 -20.38 -21.59 -4.46
C LEU A 139 -21.16 -22.92 -4.50
N GLN A 140 -22.43 -22.94 -4.11
CA GLN A 140 -23.25 -24.17 -4.06
C GLN A 140 -24.19 -24.29 -5.25
N ASP A 141 -24.14 -23.37 -6.20
CA ASP A 141 -24.89 -23.47 -7.43
C ASP A 141 -24.26 -24.54 -8.34
N GLN A 142 -25.10 -25.37 -8.94
CA GLN A 142 -24.69 -26.49 -9.80
C GLN A 142 -24.72 -26.15 -11.29
N HIS A 143 -25.10 -24.92 -11.65
CA HIS A 143 -25.16 -24.53 -13.06
C HIS A 143 -23.74 -24.50 -13.67
N SER A 144 -23.60 -25.00 -14.89
CA SER A 144 -22.30 -25.14 -15.57
C SER A 144 -21.55 -23.83 -15.76
N ASP A 145 -22.28 -22.70 -15.90
CA ASP A 145 -21.65 -21.39 -16.08
C ASP A 145 -21.10 -20.77 -14.79
N VAL A 146 -21.45 -21.32 -13.61
CA VAL A 146 -20.96 -20.77 -12.32
C VAL A 146 -19.45 -20.87 -12.22
N THR A 147 -18.88 -21.98 -12.67
CA THR A 147 -17.42 -22.15 -12.70
C THR A 147 -16.73 -21.12 -13.61
N ASN A 148 -17.27 -20.91 -14.81
CA ASN A 148 -16.76 -19.90 -15.74
C ASN A 148 -16.88 -18.48 -15.13
N TYR A 149 -17.99 -18.22 -14.44
CA TYR A 149 -18.21 -16.96 -13.74
C TYR A 149 -17.20 -16.76 -12.61
N ILE A 150 -16.93 -17.79 -11.80
CA ILE A 150 -15.90 -17.74 -10.75
C ILE A 150 -14.54 -17.42 -11.36
N ASP A 151 -14.11 -18.20 -12.35
CA ASP A 151 -12.80 -18.02 -13.00
C ASP A 151 -12.65 -16.59 -13.55
N PHE A 152 -13.69 -16.09 -14.26
CA PHE A 152 -13.66 -14.75 -14.84
C PHE A 152 -13.63 -13.66 -13.76
N MET A 153 -14.57 -13.72 -12.79
CA MET A 153 -14.73 -12.66 -11.79
C MET A 153 -13.56 -12.57 -10.82
N ILE A 154 -13.00 -13.70 -10.40
CA ILE A 154 -11.85 -13.71 -9.50
C ILE A 154 -10.63 -13.07 -10.17
N GLN A 155 -10.30 -13.49 -11.40
CA GLN A 155 -9.18 -12.89 -12.16
C GLN A 155 -9.38 -11.39 -12.36
N ARG A 156 -10.60 -10.97 -12.75
CA ARG A 156 -10.94 -9.56 -12.94
C ARG A 156 -10.81 -8.75 -11.66
N LEU A 157 -11.30 -9.26 -10.53
CA LEU A 157 -11.26 -8.55 -9.25
C LEU A 157 -9.85 -8.48 -8.66
N VAL A 158 -9.07 -9.55 -8.76
CA VAL A 158 -7.67 -9.53 -8.32
C VAL A 158 -6.89 -8.52 -9.18
N HIS A 159 -7.09 -8.52 -10.50
CA HIS A 159 -6.50 -7.50 -11.37
C HIS A 159 -6.95 -6.09 -10.96
N LEU A 160 -8.24 -5.86 -10.72
CA LEU A 160 -8.77 -4.58 -10.26
C LEU A 160 -8.11 -4.12 -8.95
N SER A 161 -7.88 -5.04 -8.00
CA SER A 161 -7.21 -4.71 -6.73
C SER A 161 -5.78 -4.20 -6.94
N MET A 162 -5.13 -4.64 -8.00
CA MET A 162 -3.76 -4.27 -8.38
C MET A 162 -3.67 -3.05 -9.29
N MET A 163 -4.76 -2.67 -9.97
CA MET A 163 -4.80 -1.44 -10.79
C MET A 163 -4.64 -0.19 -9.92
N VAL A 164 -3.85 0.76 -10.41
CA VAL A 164 -3.59 2.05 -9.73
C VAL A 164 -4.84 2.95 -9.74
N PRO A 165 -5.21 3.57 -8.62
CA PRO A 165 -4.71 3.29 -7.28
C PRO A 165 -5.08 1.87 -6.83
N ARG A 166 -4.11 1.11 -6.28
CA ARG A 166 -4.39 -0.22 -5.74
C ARG A 166 -5.36 -0.12 -4.57
N GLY A 167 -6.01 -1.22 -4.23
CA GLY A 167 -6.95 -1.17 -3.11
C GLY A 167 -7.67 -2.49 -2.85
N PRO A 168 -8.40 -2.57 -1.74
CA PRO A 168 -9.09 -3.78 -1.35
C PRO A 168 -10.35 -4.04 -2.19
N ILE A 169 -10.71 -5.32 -2.27
CA ILE A 169 -11.95 -5.83 -2.85
C ILE A 169 -12.65 -6.77 -1.87
N GLN A 170 -13.96 -6.97 -2.03
CA GLN A 170 -14.74 -7.93 -1.23
C GLN A 170 -15.44 -8.95 -2.13
N ILE A 171 -15.37 -10.21 -1.71
CA ILE A 171 -16.12 -11.32 -2.31
C ILE A 171 -16.95 -11.96 -1.21
N ASN A 172 -18.26 -11.73 -1.19
CA ASN A 172 -19.20 -12.33 -0.25
C ASN A 172 -19.63 -13.72 -0.73
N LEU A 173 -19.57 -14.69 0.16
CA LEU A 173 -19.77 -16.11 -0.14
C LEU A 173 -20.88 -16.68 0.75
N PRO A 174 -22.17 -16.56 0.34
CA PRO A 174 -23.26 -17.18 1.06
C PRO A 174 -23.18 -18.71 0.97
N LEU A 175 -23.16 -19.38 2.13
CA LEU A 175 -22.98 -20.82 2.23
C LEU A 175 -24.10 -21.46 3.06
N ARG A 176 -24.74 -22.48 2.51
CA ARG A 176 -25.79 -23.32 3.16
C ARG A 176 -25.14 -24.57 3.72
N LYS A 177 -25.66 -25.04 4.86
CA LYS A 177 -25.29 -26.38 5.38
C LYS A 177 -25.77 -27.50 4.45
N PRO A 178 -25.01 -28.62 4.30
CA PRO A 178 -23.78 -28.97 5.00
C PRO A 178 -22.56 -28.18 4.51
N LEU A 179 -21.56 -27.93 5.40
CA LEU A 179 -20.37 -27.12 5.15
C LEU A 179 -19.09 -27.96 5.00
N MET A 180 -19.17 -29.26 5.15
CA MET A 180 -18.00 -30.15 5.01
C MET A 180 -17.73 -30.39 3.53
N PRO A 181 -16.55 -29.98 3.00
CA PRO A 181 -16.17 -30.30 1.65
C PRO A 181 -15.66 -31.74 1.55
N ILE A 182 -15.59 -32.27 0.33
CA ILE A 182 -14.95 -33.54 0.06
C ILE A 182 -13.44 -33.32 -0.05
N LEU A 183 -12.70 -33.77 0.95
CA LEU A 183 -11.24 -33.71 0.96
C LEU A 183 -10.62 -34.84 0.11
N LYS A 184 -9.36 -34.63 -0.32
CA LYS A 184 -8.59 -35.58 -1.15
C LYS A 184 -9.29 -35.97 -2.46
N ASP A 185 -10.11 -35.06 -2.97
CA ASP A 185 -10.74 -35.23 -4.26
C ASP A 185 -9.71 -35.06 -5.39
N SER A 186 -9.60 -36.07 -6.23
CA SER A 186 -8.60 -36.15 -7.31
C SER A 186 -8.98 -35.42 -8.61
N HIS A 187 -10.13 -34.76 -8.66
CA HIS A 187 -10.51 -34.00 -9.85
C HIS A 187 -9.54 -32.87 -10.12
N LYS A 188 -9.01 -32.87 -11.34
CA LYS A 188 -8.12 -31.81 -11.79
C LYS A 188 -8.90 -30.54 -12.07
N ILE A 189 -8.50 -29.44 -11.44
CA ILE A 189 -9.03 -28.12 -11.72
C ILE A 189 -8.22 -27.49 -12.84
N THR A 190 -8.89 -26.90 -13.80
CA THR A 190 -8.27 -26.15 -14.89
C THR A 190 -8.93 -24.78 -14.96
N VAL A 191 -8.20 -23.74 -14.65
CA VAL A 191 -8.66 -22.36 -14.75
C VAL A 191 -8.48 -21.85 -16.16
N LYS A 192 -9.53 -21.23 -16.72
CA LYS A 192 -9.42 -20.57 -18.01
C LYS A 192 -8.73 -19.20 -17.82
N PRO A 193 -7.55 -18.96 -18.41
CA PRO A 193 -6.84 -17.73 -18.19
C PRO A 193 -7.55 -16.54 -18.85
N LEU A 194 -7.60 -15.42 -18.13
CA LEU A 194 -8.00 -14.11 -18.61
C LEU A 194 -6.75 -13.24 -18.73
N THR A 195 -6.44 -12.79 -19.93
CA THR A 195 -5.27 -11.94 -20.17
C THR A 195 -5.66 -10.47 -20.07
N PHE A 196 -4.93 -9.71 -19.30
CA PHE A 196 -5.01 -8.25 -19.22
C PHE A 196 -3.78 -7.66 -19.93
N GLU A 197 -4.00 -6.92 -20.98
CA GLU A 197 -2.92 -6.23 -21.70
C GLU A 197 -2.84 -4.77 -21.23
N GLU A 198 -1.73 -4.41 -20.63
CA GLU A 198 -1.42 -3.03 -20.28
C GLU A 198 -0.55 -2.44 -21.38
N GLN A 199 -0.99 -1.31 -21.94
CA GLN A 199 -0.13 -0.54 -22.83
C GLN A 199 0.92 0.18 -22.03
N VAL A 200 2.20 -0.03 -22.35
CA VAL A 200 3.29 0.75 -21.79
C VAL A 200 3.20 2.17 -22.34
N PRO A 201 2.91 3.16 -21.51
CA PRO A 201 2.79 4.53 -22.00
C PRO A 201 4.11 5.02 -22.62
N GLN A 202 4.07 5.49 -23.86
CA GLN A 202 5.19 6.25 -24.43
C GLN A 202 5.04 7.71 -24.02
N TYR A 203 5.89 8.14 -23.11
CA TYR A 203 5.85 9.52 -22.66
C TYR A 203 6.66 10.44 -23.58
N GLN A 204 6.07 11.57 -23.96
CA GLN A 204 6.82 12.66 -24.57
C GLN A 204 7.79 13.25 -23.54
N PRO A 205 8.95 13.77 -23.97
CA PRO A 205 9.87 14.41 -23.06
C PRO A 205 9.19 15.52 -22.24
N ILE A 206 9.37 15.47 -20.92
CA ILE A 206 8.82 16.47 -20.02
C ILE A 206 9.88 17.55 -19.83
N LEU A 207 9.62 18.73 -20.40
CA LEU A 207 10.52 19.87 -20.30
C LEU A 207 10.33 20.58 -18.96
N ILE A 208 11.40 20.74 -18.22
CA ILE A 208 11.45 21.38 -16.92
C ILE A 208 12.41 22.57 -16.99
N HIS A 209 11.88 23.76 -16.78
CA HIS A 209 12.64 24.99 -16.73
C HIS A 209 12.59 25.55 -15.31
N ALA A 210 13.73 25.67 -14.65
CA ALA A 210 13.80 26.23 -13.31
C ALA A 210 15.16 26.92 -13.09
N LYS A 211 15.17 27.92 -12.22
CA LYS A 211 16.42 28.54 -11.76
C LYS A 211 17.00 27.72 -10.60
N ARG A 212 16.13 27.28 -9.69
CA ARG A 212 16.48 26.56 -8.46
C ARG A 212 15.46 25.44 -8.23
N LEU A 213 15.72 24.31 -8.87
CA LEU A 213 14.91 23.11 -8.73
C LEU A 213 15.26 22.39 -7.43
N LEU A 214 14.21 21.93 -6.72
CA LEU A 214 14.31 21.05 -5.56
C LEU A 214 13.38 19.85 -5.74
N ILE A 215 13.80 18.68 -5.28
CA ILE A 215 12.95 17.48 -5.24
C ILE A 215 12.54 17.21 -3.79
N LEU A 216 11.27 16.88 -3.59
CA LEU A 216 10.71 16.38 -2.35
C LEU A 216 10.24 14.93 -2.57
N ALA A 217 11.00 13.97 -2.04
CA ALA A 217 10.65 12.55 -2.07
C ALA A 217 9.78 12.20 -0.85
N GLY A 218 8.48 12.11 -1.06
CA GLY A 218 7.49 11.72 -0.06
C GLY A 218 7.39 10.20 0.09
N PRO A 219 6.49 9.71 0.97
CA PRO A 219 6.25 8.29 1.20
C PRO A 219 5.98 7.54 -0.10
N ASN A 220 6.72 6.45 -0.30
CA ASN A 220 6.57 5.59 -1.47
C ASN A 220 6.65 4.11 -1.04
N VAL A 221 5.56 3.40 -1.18
CA VAL A 221 5.48 2.00 -0.78
C VAL A 221 5.71 1.06 -1.96
N LEU A 222 5.38 1.50 -3.18
CA LEU A 222 5.14 0.59 -4.30
C LEU A 222 6.31 0.42 -5.26
N ASN A 223 7.14 1.45 -5.47
CA ASN A 223 8.19 1.41 -6.51
C ASN A 223 9.50 1.99 -5.99
N SER A 224 10.57 1.20 -6.01
CA SER A 224 11.91 1.74 -5.77
C SER A 224 12.34 2.58 -6.98
N TYR A 225 12.63 3.85 -6.74
CA TYR A 225 13.20 4.77 -7.74
C TYR A 225 14.45 5.50 -7.20
N ASP A 226 14.93 5.06 -6.05
CA ASP A 226 16.02 5.67 -5.31
C ASP A 226 17.33 5.76 -6.11
N GLU A 227 17.72 4.70 -6.81
CA GLU A 227 18.91 4.70 -7.65
C GLU A 227 18.80 5.75 -8.77
N VAL A 228 17.67 5.75 -9.50
CA VAL A 228 17.43 6.71 -10.60
C VAL A 228 17.33 8.14 -10.06
N LEU A 229 16.68 8.33 -8.90
CA LEU A 229 16.59 9.62 -8.25
C LEU A 229 17.97 10.15 -7.83
N ASN A 230 18.79 9.31 -7.20
CA ASN A 230 20.12 9.69 -6.75
C ASN A 230 21.04 10.03 -7.92
N GLN A 231 20.97 9.24 -9.01
CA GLN A 231 21.72 9.53 -10.23
C GLN A 231 21.26 10.85 -10.85
N PHE A 232 19.95 11.05 -11.05
CA PHE A 232 19.38 12.27 -11.60
C PHE A 232 19.75 13.51 -10.79
N ALA A 233 19.66 13.41 -9.45
CA ALA A 233 20.01 14.50 -8.56
C ALA A 233 21.49 14.85 -8.59
N ALA A 234 22.37 13.85 -8.67
CA ALA A 234 23.82 14.05 -8.75
C ALA A 234 24.24 14.69 -10.07
N GLU A 235 23.75 14.17 -11.19
CA GLU A 235 24.08 14.68 -12.54
C GLU A 235 23.61 16.12 -12.76
N ASN A 236 22.45 16.48 -12.19
CA ASN A 236 21.83 17.79 -12.39
C ASN A 236 22.02 18.76 -11.20
N HIS A 237 22.78 18.37 -10.20
CA HIS A 237 23.00 19.18 -8.98
C HIS A 237 21.68 19.60 -8.31
N VAL A 238 20.71 18.69 -8.19
CA VAL A 238 19.40 18.96 -7.58
C VAL A 238 19.38 18.50 -6.13
N PRO A 239 19.09 19.37 -5.15
CA PRO A 239 18.91 18.94 -3.78
C PRO A 239 17.63 18.11 -3.63
N VAL A 240 17.71 17.04 -2.84
CA VAL A 240 16.60 16.14 -2.57
C VAL A 240 16.29 16.14 -1.08
N ILE A 241 15.10 16.61 -0.73
CA ILE A 241 14.54 16.42 0.62
C ILE A 241 13.84 15.05 0.64
N THR A 242 14.14 14.24 1.63
CA THR A 242 13.59 12.88 1.75
C THR A 242 12.79 12.71 3.02
N ASP A 243 11.55 12.25 2.84
CA ASP A 243 10.74 11.68 3.92
C ASP A 243 11.33 10.34 4.37
N VAL A 244 11.14 9.98 5.65
CA VAL A 244 11.63 8.70 6.19
C VAL A 244 10.99 7.49 5.48
N LEU A 245 9.77 7.65 4.97
CA LEU A 245 9.03 6.62 4.25
C LEU A 245 9.26 6.63 2.73
N SER A 246 10.12 7.52 2.23
CA SER A 246 10.40 7.61 0.79
C SER A 246 11.25 6.45 0.25
N ARG A 247 11.94 5.72 1.13
CA ARG A 247 12.98 4.73 0.82
C ARG A 247 14.20 5.30 0.07
N SER A 248 14.26 6.61 -0.15
CA SER A 248 15.32 7.28 -0.90
C SER A 248 16.29 8.05 -0.02
N ARG A 249 16.16 7.93 1.31
CA ARG A 249 16.99 8.65 2.28
C ARG A 249 18.36 7.99 2.42
N GLY A 250 19.41 8.76 2.21
CA GLY A 250 20.80 8.33 2.35
C GLY A 250 21.72 9.18 1.48
N GLY A 251 23.03 8.97 1.58
CA GLY A 251 24.02 9.71 0.78
C GLY A 251 23.92 11.22 0.95
N ASN A 252 23.69 11.92 -0.16
CA ASN A 252 23.62 13.39 -0.21
C ASN A 252 22.20 13.96 -0.09
N THR A 253 21.24 13.20 0.42
CA THR A 253 19.88 13.72 0.63
C THR A 253 19.75 14.55 1.90
N VAL A 254 18.79 15.47 1.90
CA VAL A 254 18.46 16.33 3.04
C VAL A 254 17.30 15.71 3.82
N TYR A 255 17.41 15.61 5.13
CA TYR A 255 16.39 15.10 6.03
C TYR A 255 16.30 15.98 7.28
N GLY A 256 15.30 15.74 8.17
CA GLY A 256 15.09 16.54 9.37
C GLY A 256 14.64 17.96 9.08
N ILE A 257 14.01 18.16 7.93
CA ILE A 257 13.56 19.47 7.46
C ILE A 257 12.47 20.06 8.38
N ASP A 258 11.66 19.23 9.03
CA ASP A 258 10.59 19.67 9.91
C ASP A 258 11.10 20.54 11.05
N MET A 259 12.18 20.13 11.71
CA MET A 259 12.82 20.92 12.77
C MET A 259 13.44 22.22 12.26
N LEU A 260 14.06 22.19 11.08
CA LEU A 260 14.64 23.42 10.49
C LEU A 260 13.54 24.44 10.18
N LEU A 261 12.38 23.97 9.74
CA LEU A 261 11.21 24.82 9.48
C LEU A 261 10.60 25.33 10.79
N GLU A 262 10.48 24.49 11.82
CA GLU A 262 10.00 24.92 13.15
C GLU A 262 10.86 26.02 13.75
N MET A 263 12.17 25.89 13.63
CA MET A 263 13.13 26.86 14.14
C MET A 263 13.31 28.08 13.21
N ASN A 264 12.59 28.12 12.07
CA ASN A 264 12.75 29.14 11.02
C ASN A 264 14.22 29.31 10.54
N ARG A 265 14.94 28.18 10.40
CA ARG A 265 16.37 28.14 10.04
C ARG A 265 16.63 27.94 8.56
N ILE A 266 15.60 27.93 7.71
CA ILE A 266 15.77 27.90 6.25
C ILE A 266 15.80 29.31 5.72
N PRO A 267 16.95 29.82 5.26
CA PRO A 267 17.08 31.15 4.70
C PRO A 267 16.21 31.32 3.45
N VAL A 268 15.77 32.56 3.19
CA VAL A 268 14.89 32.86 2.04
C VAL A 268 15.61 32.60 0.70
N GLU A 269 16.92 32.80 0.64
CA GLU A 269 17.74 32.50 -0.54
C GLU A 269 17.80 31.00 -0.89
N LEU A 270 17.35 30.14 0.01
CA LEU A 270 17.17 28.70 -0.23
C LEU A 270 15.77 28.33 -0.68
N ASN A 271 14.89 29.29 -0.92
CA ASN A 271 13.61 28.98 -1.55
C ASN A 271 13.83 28.53 -2.99
N PRO A 272 13.34 27.33 -3.38
CA PRO A 272 13.29 26.95 -4.79
C PRO A 272 12.26 27.78 -5.54
N ASP A 273 12.37 27.88 -6.85
CA ASP A 273 11.31 28.39 -7.72
C ASP A 273 10.39 27.27 -8.23
N LEU A 274 10.89 26.03 -8.24
CA LEU A 274 10.11 24.84 -8.56
C LEU A 274 10.46 23.69 -7.62
N VAL A 275 9.42 23.02 -7.12
CA VAL A 275 9.53 21.73 -6.40
C VAL A 275 8.84 20.62 -7.17
N ILE A 276 9.56 19.53 -7.39
CA ILE A 276 8.98 18.27 -7.87
C ILE A 276 8.77 17.37 -6.66
N ARG A 277 7.49 17.10 -6.31
CA ARG A 277 7.12 16.21 -5.23
C ARG A 277 6.77 14.84 -5.79
N PHE A 278 7.45 13.81 -5.30
CA PHE A 278 7.14 12.41 -5.57
C PHE A 278 6.39 11.78 -4.41
N GLY A 279 5.48 10.85 -4.71
CA GLY A 279 4.81 10.00 -3.73
C GLY A 279 3.71 10.69 -2.93
N LYS A 280 3.29 10.03 -1.86
CA LYS A 280 2.17 10.46 -1.04
C LYS A 280 2.51 11.67 -0.14
N THR A 281 1.56 12.09 0.68
CA THR A 281 1.74 13.22 1.60
C THR A 281 2.86 12.94 2.60
N PRO A 282 3.89 13.83 2.70
CA PRO A 282 4.99 13.66 3.64
C PRO A 282 4.52 13.60 5.10
N VAL A 283 5.31 12.91 5.95
CA VAL A 283 5.12 12.88 7.40
C VAL A 283 5.16 14.28 7.99
N SER A 284 6.07 15.14 7.49
CA SER A 284 6.14 16.55 7.88
C SER A 284 5.09 17.39 7.17
N ALA A 285 4.03 17.75 7.89
CA ALA A 285 3.04 18.73 7.39
C ALA A 285 3.63 20.14 7.18
N ARG A 286 4.68 20.50 7.95
CA ARG A 286 5.34 21.82 7.85
C ARG A 286 6.01 22.03 6.49
N VAL A 287 6.51 20.97 5.85
CA VAL A 287 7.13 21.08 4.51
C VAL A 287 6.11 21.58 3.49
N LEU A 288 4.93 20.98 3.42
CA LEU A 288 3.89 21.42 2.48
C LEU A 288 3.36 22.81 2.83
N GLN A 289 3.23 23.12 4.13
CA GLN A 289 2.82 24.46 4.57
C GLN A 289 3.88 25.53 4.23
N TRP A 290 5.16 25.19 4.33
CA TRP A 290 6.25 26.06 3.91
C TRP A 290 6.18 26.38 2.41
N LEU A 291 6.01 25.37 1.55
CA LEU A 291 5.86 25.55 0.10
C LEU A 291 4.69 26.48 -0.21
N LYS A 292 3.54 26.26 0.43
CA LYS A 292 2.34 27.09 0.28
C LYS A 292 2.60 28.53 0.74
N ASN A 293 3.14 28.73 1.94
CA ASN A 293 3.34 30.08 2.53
C ASN A 293 4.35 30.91 1.75
N ARG A 294 5.29 30.24 1.06
CA ARG A 294 6.30 30.88 0.21
C ARG A 294 5.89 30.96 -1.26
N HIS A 295 4.66 30.51 -1.60
CA HIS A 295 4.13 30.46 -2.96
C HIS A 295 5.05 29.77 -3.97
N ILE A 296 5.70 28.67 -3.53
CA ILE A 296 6.67 27.93 -4.35
C ILE A 296 5.91 27.03 -5.32
N GLU A 297 6.16 27.18 -6.61
CA GLU A 297 5.56 26.29 -7.61
C GLU A 297 5.86 24.84 -7.29
N THR A 298 4.82 23.98 -7.25
CA THR A 298 4.96 22.58 -6.86
C THR A 298 4.23 21.68 -7.84
N TRP A 299 4.97 20.74 -8.44
CA TRP A 299 4.42 19.67 -9.26
C TRP A 299 4.36 18.39 -8.45
N HIS A 300 3.25 17.69 -8.52
CA HIS A 300 3.06 16.39 -7.87
C HIS A 300 3.09 15.28 -8.91
N ILE A 301 4.03 14.37 -8.78
CA ILE A 301 4.24 13.21 -9.63
C ILE A 301 4.03 11.94 -8.81
N ASP A 302 3.03 11.18 -9.16
CA ASP A 302 2.70 9.89 -8.58
C ASP A 302 1.85 9.13 -9.61
N GLU A 303 1.75 7.82 -9.52
CA GLU A 303 0.81 7.05 -10.34
C GLU A 303 -0.65 7.47 -10.06
N ASP A 304 -0.92 7.99 -8.86
CA ASP A 304 -2.18 8.59 -8.40
C ASP A 304 -1.92 10.01 -7.87
N ALA A 305 -1.45 10.90 -8.76
CA ALA A 305 -1.13 12.28 -8.42
C ALA A 305 -2.40 13.12 -8.19
N GLY A 306 -2.25 14.23 -7.47
CA GLY A 306 -3.31 15.22 -7.23
C GLY A 306 -3.71 15.34 -5.76
N THR A 307 -3.21 14.48 -4.88
CA THR A 307 -3.50 14.56 -3.44
C THR A 307 -2.62 15.60 -2.75
N ASP A 308 -3.22 16.69 -2.28
CA ASP A 308 -2.56 17.74 -1.51
C ASP A 308 -3.54 18.45 -0.57
N HIS A 309 -3.44 18.22 0.73
CA HIS A 309 -4.29 18.85 1.72
C HIS A 309 -4.07 20.36 1.84
N THR A 310 -2.94 20.88 1.37
CA THR A 310 -2.68 22.32 1.32
C THR A 310 -3.28 23.00 0.08
N ARG A 311 -3.67 22.20 -0.93
CA ARG A 311 -4.24 22.68 -2.20
C ARG A 311 -3.32 23.65 -2.93
N HIS A 312 -2.00 23.41 -2.89
CA HIS A 312 -0.97 24.31 -3.42
C HIS A 312 -0.27 23.78 -4.68
N ILE A 313 -0.42 22.48 -5.00
CA ILE A 313 0.16 21.95 -6.23
C ILE A 313 -0.40 22.69 -7.45
N SER A 314 0.50 23.06 -8.37
CA SER A 314 0.15 23.73 -9.63
C SER A 314 0.01 22.75 -10.80
N ARG A 315 0.63 21.57 -10.70
CA ARG A 315 0.57 20.54 -11.74
C ARG A 315 0.56 19.14 -11.09
N ALA A 316 -0.37 18.29 -11.53
CA ALA A 316 -0.42 16.87 -11.17
C ALA A 316 -0.12 16.03 -12.43
N ILE A 317 0.81 15.08 -12.32
CA ILE A 317 1.23 14.21 -13.43
C ILE A 317 1.11 12.77 -12.95
N ASN A 318 0.14 12.05 -13.52
CA ASN A 318 -0.06 10.63 -13.24
C ASN A 318 0.99 9.81 -14.00
N MET A 319 2.07 9.52 -13.32
CA MET A 319 3.22 8.80 -13.88
C MET A 319 4.07 8.24 -12.74
N ALA A 320 4.61 7.06 -12.92
CA ALA A 320 5.58 6.51 -11.98
C ALA A 320 6.81 7.43 -11.88
N PRO A 321 7.31 7.74 -10.68
CA PRO A 321 8.48 8.60 -10.48
C PRO A 321 9.69 8.22 -11.33
N LYS A 322 9.98 6.93 -11.47
CA LYS A 322 11.06 6.41 -12.32
C LYS A 322 10.87 6.79 -13.79
N SER A 323 9.65 6.65 -14.31
CA SER A 323 9.33 7.03 -15.70
C SER A 323 9.44 8.53 -15.91
N PHE A 324 8.99 9.33 -14.93
CA PHE A 324 9.13 10.78 -14.96
C PHE A 324 10.59 11.21 -15.02
N LEU A 325 11.45 10.69 -14.15
CA LEU A 325 12.88 11.02 -14.13
C LEU A 325 13.56 10.67 -15.44
N ASN A 326 13.25 9.50 -16.01
CA ASN A 326 13.83 9.05 -17.28
C ASN A 326 13.33 9.85 -18.51
N SER A 327 12.14 10.47 -18.43
CA SER A 327 11.54 11.25 -19.52
C SER A 327 11.78 12.75 -19.38
N SER A 328 12.38 13.20 -18.27
CA SER A 328 12.56 14.61 -17.98
C SER A 328 13.79 15.19 -18.69
N GLN A 329 13.62 16.37 -19.27
CA GLN A 329 14.70 17.18 -19.82
C GLN A 329 14.77 18.50 -19.06
N LEU A 330 15.92 18.76 -18.42
CA LEU A 330 16.12 19.91 -17.57
C LEU A 330 16.80 21.05 -18.32
N THR A 331 16.31 22.26 -18.07
CA THR A 331 17.03 23.51 -18.35
C THR A 331 17.12 24.29 -17.05
N LEU A 332 18.25 24.20 -16.38
CA LEU A 332 18.51 24.84 -15.09
C LEU A 332 19.47 26.02 -15.26
N SER A 333 19.40 26.95 -14.32
CA SER A 333 20.35 28.10 -14.32
C SER A 333 21.72 27.71 -13.73
N ASP A 334 22.74 28.55 -13.97
CA ASP A 334 24.07 28.39 -13.36
C ASP A 334 24.05 28.45 -11.83
N GLU A 335 22.98 29.01 -11.24
CA GLU A 335 22.79 29.07 -9.78
C GLU A 335 22.50 27.71 -9.15
N GLN A 336 22.01 26.73 -9.92
CA GLN A 336 21.56 25.43 -9.41
C GLN A 336 22.64 24.70 -8.62
N LYS A 337 23.87 24.70 -9.09
CA LYS A 337 24.98 24.05 -8.39
C LYS A 337 25.27 24.70 -7.04
N SER A 338 25.30 26.01 -6.96
CA SER A 338 25.47 26.75 -5.70
C SER A 338 24.29 26.57 -4.78
N PHE A 339 23.07 26.52 -5.32
CA PHE A 339 21.84 26.23 -4.58
C PHE A 339 21.91 24.86 -3.93
N ASN A 340 22.28 23.80 -4.66
CA ASN A 340 22.47 22.47 -4.10
C ASN A 340 23.52 22.44 -2.99
N GLN A 341 24.69 23.07 -3.20
CA GLN A 341 25.74 23.11 -2.18
C GLN A 341 25.25 23.74 -0.87
N LYS A 342 24.48 24.80 -0.94
CA LYS A 342 23.92 25.46 0.25
C LYS A 342 22.92 24.57 0.98
N TRP A 343 22.09 23.78 0.27
CA TRP A 343 21.20 22.80 0.87
C TRP A 343 21.96 21.68 1.59
N GLN A 344 23.08 21.22 1.04
CA GLN A 344 23.90 20.15 1.62
C GLN A 344 24.61 20.54 2.94
N VAL A 345 24.88 21.84 3.13
CA VAL A 345 25.54 22.34 4.35
C VAL A 345 24.57 22.84 5.41
N LEU A 346 23.27 22.73 5.20
CA LEU A 346 22.30 23.04 6.25
C LEU A 346 22.59 22.22 7.52
N PRO A 347 22.46 22.82 8.70
CA PRO A 347 22.71 22.12 9.94
C PRO A 347 21.74 20.96 10.07
N LYS A 348 22.28 19.76 10.27
CA LYS A 348 21.46 18.57 10.54
C LYS A 348 20.89 18.70 11.96
N SER A 349 19.66 18.22 12.15
CA SER A 349 19.03 18.16 13.47
C SER A 349 19.93 17.40 14.44
N GLN A 350 20.28 18.02 15.56
CA GLN A 350 20.99 17.35 16.65
C GLN A 350 19.95 16.90 17.67
N SER A 351 20.03 15.63 18.08
CA SER A 351 19.18 15.14 19.16
C SER A 351 19.51 15.88 20.45
N VAL A 352 18.49 16.39 21.09
CA VAL A 352 18.59 16.92 22.45
C VAL A 352 18.44 15.73 23.41
N ASP A 353 18.95 15.88 24.64
CA ASP A 353 18.87 14.81 25.63
C ASP A 353 17.43 14.64 26.15
N ASN A 354 16.60 14.05 25.34
CA ASN A 354 15.18 13.78 25.57
C ASN A 354 14.76 12.50 24.82
N GLU A 355 13.46 12.21 24.73
CA GLU A 355 12.92 11.03 24.04
C GLU A 355 13.39 10.90 22.56
N MET A 356 13.71 12.01 21.89
CA MET A 356 14.21 12.03 20.52
C MET A 356 15.61 11.40 20.39
N SER A 357 16.38 11.28 21.48
CA SER A 357 17.70 10.63 21.50
C SER A 357 17.63 9.12 21.23
N VAL A 358 16.44 8.51 21.38
CA VAL A 358 16.19 7.11 21.09
C VAL A 358 16.43 6.79 19.60
N VAL A 359 16.09 7.71 18.70
CA VAL A 359 16.20 7.47 17.24
C VAL A 359 17.66 7.31 16.80
N PRO A 360 18.60 8.22 17.14
CA PRO A 360 20.01 7.99 16.84
C PRO A 360 20.59 6.71 17.50
N ALA A 361 20.11 6.32 18.68
CA ALA A 361 20.53 5.08 19.31
C ALA A 361 20.06 3.85 18.51
N ILE A 362 18.81 3.87 18.04
CA ILE A 362 18.28 2.83 17.13
C ILE A 362 19.09 2.80 15.84
N ASP A 363 19.32 3.95 15.21
CA ASP A 363 20.06 4.07 13.95
C ASP A 363 21.48 3.47 14.03
N ASN A 364 22.13 3.64 15.17
CA ASN A 364 23.45 3.08 15.41
C ASN A 364 23.43 1.58 15.78
N ALA A 365 22.34 1.09 16.36
CA ALA A 365 22.24 -0.28 16.85
C ALA A 365 21.73 -1.30 15.84
N VAL A 366 20.91 -0.86 14.87
CA VAL A 366 20.29 -1.76 13.89
C VAL A 366 21.23 -2.06 12.73
N ALA A 367 21.30 -3.34 12.35
CA ALA A 367 22.07 -3.80 11.21
C ALA A 367 21.40 -3.39 9.87
N ASP A 368 22.17 -3.44 8.79
CA ASP A 368 21.64 -3.33 7.43
C ASP A 368 20.59 -4.42 7.17
N ASN A 369 19.61 -4.15 6.33
CA ASN A 369 18.47 -5.03 6.02
C ASN A 369 17.53 -5.32 7.21
N THR A 370 17.57 -4.50 8.26
CA THR A 370 16.61 -4.60 9.35
C THR A 370 15.29 -3.91 8.99
N HIS A 371 14.18 -4.61 9.22
CA HIS A 371 12.85 -4.03 9.11
C HIS A 371 12.50 -3.33 10.41
N ILE A 372 12.20 -2.03 10.34
CA ILE A 372 11.80 -1.25 11.51
C ILE A 372 10.32 -0.89 11.37
N PHE A 373 9.55 -1.30 12.37
CA PHE A 373 8.12 -1.03 12.45
C PHE A 373 7.89 0.16 13.39
N VAL A 374 7.34 1.25 12.86
CA VAL A 374 7.20 2.51 13.59
C VAL A 374 5.74 2.88 13.74
N ALA A 375 5.34 3.19 14.98
CA ALA A 375 3.99 3.69 15.25
C ALA A 375 3.79 5.11 14.69
N ASN A 376 2.54 5.43 14.42
CA ASN A 376 2.13 6.78 14.04
C ASN A 376 2.37 7.82 15.15
N SER A 377 2.02 9.08 14.88
CA SER A 377 2.13 10.22 15.78
C SER A 377 3.59 10.68 15.98
N MET A 378 4.09 10.77 17.20
CA MET A 378 5.44 11.27 17.46
C MET A 378 6.54 10.33 16.97
N PRO A 379 6.49 8.99 17.19
CA PRO A 379 7.58 8.11 16.79
C PRO A 379 8.00 8.24 15.33
N ILE A 380 7.05 8.28 14.39
CA ILE A 380 7.41 8.43 12.96
C ILE A 380 7.97 9.81 12.64
N ARG A 381 7.53 10.87 13.35
CA ARG A 381 8.06 12.22 13.18
C ARG A 381 9.49 12.32 13.71
N ASP A 382 9.78 11.67 14.84
CA ASP A 382 11.13 11.60 15.39
C ASP A 382 12.05 10.81 14.45
N MET A 383 11.56 9.71 13.88
CA MET A 383 12.27 8.98 12.83
C MET A 383 12.53 9.87 11.61
N ASP A 384 11.54 10.66 11.16
CA ASP A 384 11.71 11.57 10.02
C ASP A 384 12.77 12.65 10.28
N ASN A 385 12.87 13.14 11.52
CA ASN A 385 13.84 14.17 11.89
C ASN A 385 15.26 13.64 12.10
N PHE A 386 15.43 12.45 12.67
CA PHE A 386 16.73 12.02 13.20
C PHE A 386 17.31 10.77 12.57
N PHE A 387 16.54 9.96 11.85
CA PHE A 387 17.06 8.76 11.24
C PHE A 387 17.79 9.07 9.93
N ARG A 388 19.00 8.51 9.73
CA ARG A 388 19.94 8.97 8.70
C ARG A 388 19.85 8.21 7.39
N ASP A 389 19.69 6.89 7.45
CA ASP A 389 19.82 6.01 6.29
C ASP A 389 18.66 5.02 6.17
N CYS A 390 17.79 5.24 5.19
CA CYS A 390 16.67 4.37 4.88
C CYS A 390 16.94 3.43 3.70
N ILE A 391 18.01 3.64 2.94
CA ILE A 391 18.31 2.83 1.74
C ILE A 391 18.65 1.39 2.16
N ARG A 392 19.37 1.24 3.27
CA ARG A 392 19.79 -0.06 3.79
C ARG A 392 18.80 -0.71 4.75
N LYS A 393 17.77 0.02 5.18
CA LYS A 393 16.82 -0.41 6.21
C LYS A 393 15.40 -0.16 5.71
N MET A 394 14.52 -1.13 5.84
CA MET A 394 13.14 -1.02 5.38
C MET A 394 12.23 -0.53 6.52
N TYR A 395 11.47 0.51 6.28
CA TYR A 395 10.50 1.06 7.22
C TYR A 395 9.09 0.71 6.82
N LEU A 396 8.33 0.20 7.77
CA LEU A 396 6.91 -0.06 7.63
C LEU A 396 6.18 0.79 8.66
N GLN A 397 5.32 1.67 8.20
CA GLN A 397 4.41 2.41 9.05
C GLN A 397 3.04 1.73 9.08
N ILE A 398 2.44 1.57 10.25
CA ILE A 398 1.03 1.26 10.36
C ILE A 398 0.26 2.57 10.27
N GLY A 399 -0.56 2.68 9.23
CA GLY A 399 -1.64 3.64 9.17
C GLY A 399 -1.25 5.01 8.62
N VAL A 400 -1.96 5.44 7.58
CA VAL A 400 -2.10 6.85 7.18
C VAL A 400 -3.25 7.48 7.98
N LEU A 401 -4.26 6.69 8.32
CA LEU A 401 -5.29 7.07 9.28
C LEU A 401 -4.75 6.81 10.69
N MET A 402 -4.79 7.84 11.53
CA MET A 402 -4.49 7.72 12.96
C MET A 402 -5.45 6.68 13.58
N VAL A 403 -5.04 5.43 13.66
CA VAL A 403 -5.67 4.50 14.57
C VAL A 403 -5.11 4.82 15.95
N LEU A 404 -5.87 5.59 16.72
CA LEU A 404 -5.71 5.65 18.15
C LEU A 404 -5.95 4.21 18.67
N MET A 405 -4.87 3.46 18.88
CA MET A 405 -4.93 2.32 19.78
C MET A 405 -4.98 2.90 21.19
N VAL A 406 -6.12 2.80 21.83
CA VAL A 406 -6.28 2.91 23.26
C VAL A 406 -5.88 1.57 23.87
#